data_d481091ac4d43c7ce0dac6bd7e0f6866
#
_entry.id   d481091ac4d43c7ce0dac6bd7e0f6866
#
_cell.length_a   1.000
_cell.length_b   1.000
_cell.length_c   1.000
_cell.angle_alpha   90.00
_cell.angle_beta   90.00
_cell.angle_gamma   90.00
#
_symmetry.space_group_name_H-M   'P 1'
#
loop_
_entity.id
_entity.type
_entity.pdbx_description
1 polymer ?
#
loop_
_entity_poly.entity_id
_entity_poly.type
_entity_poly.pdbx_seq_one_letter_code
_entity_poly.pdbx_strand_id
1 'polypeptide(L)' 'MWHLVQHDPGETVHLGTYEDYDRAKFVLMDKQRFNSHCFYEIMHSSDLVESN' A
#
# COMPACT_ATOMS: atom_id res chain seq x y z
N MET A 1 4.43 4.17 10.74
CA MET A 1 3.60 4.59 9.64
C MET A 1 3.30 3.46 8.70
N TRP A 2 2.19 3.52 8.05
CA TRP A 2 1.77 2.48 7.13
C TRP A 2 1.84 3.02 5.70
N HIS A 3 2.37 2.21 4.79
CA HIS A 3 2.53 2.60 3.40
C HIS A 3 1.60 1.78 2.53
N LEU A 4 0.90 2.45 1.64
CA LEU A 4 0.02 1.78 0.70
C LEU A 4 0.76 1.67 -0.62
N VAL A 5 0.86 0.44 -1.12
CA VAL A 5 1.65 0.15 -2.31
C VAL A 5 0.79 -0.57 -3.33
N GLN A 6 0.96 -0.25 -4.58
CA GLN A 6 0.27 -0.90 -5.66
C GLN A 6 1.27 -1.73 -6.44
N HIS A 7 0.96 -3.00 -6.65
CA HIS A 7 1.83 -3.89 -7.39
C HIS A 7 1.27 -4.11 -8.79
N ASP A 8 1.96 -3.56 -9.76
CA ASP A 8 1.59 -3.74 -11.16
C ASP A 8 2.58 -4.70 -11.79
N PRO A 9 2.23 -5.30 -12.92
CA PRO A 9 3.18 -6.14 -13.63
C PRO A 9 4.40 -5.31 -14.00
N GLY A 10 5.53 -5.65 -13.45
CA GLY A 10 6.73 -4.95 -13.81
C GLY A 10 7.07 -3.76 -12.97
N GLU A 11 6.22 -3.34 -12.05
CA GLU A 11 6.61 -2.19 -11.22
C GLU A 11 5.77 -2.10 -9.95
N THR A 12 6.30 -1.42 -8.98
CA THR A 12 5.64 -1.22 -7.70
C THR A 12 5.53 0.27 -7.48
N VAL A 13 4.33 0.75 -7.16
CA VAL A 13 4.09 2.17 -7.02
C VAL A 13 3.68 2.47 -5.59
N HIS A 14 4.33 3.44 -4.96
CA HIS A 14 3.98 3.87 -3.62
C HIS A 14 2.87 4.90 -3.72
N LEU A 15 1.72 4.60 -3.15
CA LEU A 15 0.55 5.46 -3.30
C LEU A 15 0.40 6.47 -2.18
N GLY A 16 0.81 6.13 -0.98
CA GLY A 16 0.67 7.07 0.11
C GLY A 16 1.13 6.50 1.43
N THR A 17 1.14 7.35 2.45
CA THR A 17 1.56 6.99 3.79
C THR A 17 0.48 7.40 4.77
N TYR A 18 0.20 6.54 5.74
CA TYR A 18 -0.87 6.77 6.69
C TYR A 18 -0.41 6.44 8.11
N GLU A 19 -0.92 7.16 9.09
CA GLU A 19 -0.53 6.91 10.46
C GLU A 19 -1.24 5.70 11.04
N ASP A 20 -2.46 5.44 10.60
CA ASP A 20 -3.25 4.33 11.12
C ASP A 20 -3.42 3.25 10.08
N TYR A 21 -3.36 2.02 10.53
CA TYR A 21 -3.58 0.89 9.64
C TYR A 21 -4.99 0.92 9.05
N ASP A 22 -5.98 1.25 9.89
CA ASP A 22 -7.36 1.29 9.45
C ASP A 22 -7.54 2.32 8.33
N ARG A 23 -6.86 3.43 8.44
CA ARG A 23 -6.94 4.46 7.43
C ARG A 23 -6.35 3.95 6.11
N ALA A 24 -5.20 3.31 6.18
CA ALA A 24 -4.57 2.76 4.99
C ALA A 24 -5.46 1.69 4.36
N LYS A 25 -6.05 0.85 5.19
CA LYS A 25 -6.91 -0.21 4.70
C LYS A 25 -8.17 0.35 4.03
N PHE A 26 -8.70 1.41 4.58
CA PHE A 26 -9.88 2.05 4.03
C PHE A 26 -9.59 2.55 2.61
N VAL A 27 -8.43 3.19 2.45
CA VAL A 27 -8.04 3.70 1.14
C VAL A 27 -7.76 2.54 0.19
N LEU A 28 -7.14 1.48 0.70
CA LEU A 28 -6.87 0.30 -0.11
C LEU A 28 -8.16 -0.29 -0.68
N MET A 29 -9.16 -0.43 0.17
CA MET A 29 -10.43 -1.01 -0.25
C MET A 29 -11.11 -0.12 -1.29
N ASP A 30 -10.98 1.18 -1.12
CA ASP A 30 -11.56 2.13 -2.06
C ASP A 30 -10.89 2.01 -3.42
N LYS A 31 -9.57 1.89 -3.42
CA LYS A 31 -8.85 1.77 -4.68
C LYS A 31 -9.11 0.44 -5.37
N GLN A 32 -9.22 -0.63 -4.60
CA GLN A 32 -9.52 -1.93 -5.17
C GLN A 32 -10.89 -1.96 -5.82
N ARG A 33 -11.80 -1.16 -5.30
CA ARG A 33 -13.13 -1.10 -5.87
C ARG A 33 -13.08 -0.54 -7.30
N PHE A 34 -12.18 0.43 -7.55
CA PHE A 34 -12.10 1.02 -8.86
C PHE A 34 -11.10 0.31 -9.77
N ASN A 35 -10.07 -0.30 -9.18
CA ASN A 35 -9.04 -0.97 -9.98
C ASN A 35 -8.84 -2.38 -9.46
N SER A 36 -9.75 -3.26 -9.81
CA SER A 36 -9.68 -4.61 -9.26
C SER A 36 -8.60 -5.47 -9.93
N HIS A 37 -8.01 -5.00 -11.02
CA HIS A 37 -6.94 -5.80 -11.63
C HIS A 37 -5.62 -5.59 -10.94
N CYS A 38 -5.47 -4.60 -10.07
CA CYS A 38 -4.21 -4.33 -9.43
C CYS A 38 -4.19 -4.93 -8.05
N PHE A 39 -3.00 -5.24 -7.55
CA PHE A 39 -2.85 -5.74 -6.22
C PHE A 39 -2.34 -4.61 -5.35
N TYR A 40 -2.92 -4.47 -4.17
CA TYR A 40 -2.52 -3.43 -3.23
C TYR A 40 -2.04 -4.09 -1.96
N GLU A 41 -1.07 -3.48 -1.30
CA GLU A 41 -0.53 -4.03 -0.09
C GLU A 41 -0.25 -2.91 0.90
N ILE A 42 -0.46 -3.17 2.18
CA ILE A 42 -0.15 -2.20 3.23
C ILE A 42 1.07 -2.72 3.96
N MET A 43 2.12 -1.91 3.99
CA MET A 43 3.37 -2.29 4.63
C MET A 43 3.71 -1.31 5.73
N HIS A 44 4.24 -1.82 6.82
CA HIS A 44 4.67 -0.96 7.91
C HIS A 44 6.06 -0.40 7.60
N SER A 45 6.37 0.76 8.15
CA SER A 45 7.66 1.38 7.89
C SER A 45 8.82 0.46 8.23
N SER A 46 8.69 -0.31 9.30
CA SER A 46 9.77 -1.19 9.69
C SER A 46 9.98 -2.31 8.68
N ASP A 47 8.96 -2.66 7.93
CA ASP A 47 9.11 -3.69 6.90
C ASP A 47 9.81 -3.14 5.67
N LEU A 48 9.71 -1.85 5.46
CA LEU A 48 10.34 -1.24 4.31
C LEU A 48 11.80 -0.90 4.59
N VAL A 49 12.18 -0.78 5.83
CA VAL A 49 13.54 -0.46 6.14
C VAL A 49 14.40 -1.65 5.92
N GLU A 50 15.37 -1.54 5.04
CA GLU A 50 16.21 -2.61 4.80
C GLU A 50 17.21 -2.61 5.74
N SER A 51 17.29 -3.27 6.58
CA SER A 51 18.22 -3.24 7.55
C SER A 51 19.47 -3.22 7.05
N ASN A 52 19.91 -2.93 6.55
CA ASN A 52 21.15 -2.84 6.20
C ASN A 52 21.96 -3.08 6.81
#